data_9722b68e71cef139b557c020f334ec21
#
_entry.id   9722b68e71cef139b557c020f334ec21
#
_cell.length_a   1.000
_cell.length_b   1.000
_cell.length_c   1.000
_cell.angle_alpha   90.00
_cell.angle_beta   90.00
_cell.angle_gamma   90.00
#
_symmetry.space_group_name_H-M   'P 1'
#
loop_
_entity.id
_entity.type
_entity.pdbx_description
1 polymer ?
#
loop_
_entity_poly.entity_id
_entity_poly.type
_entity_poly.pdbx_seq_one_letter_code
_entity_poly.pdbx_strand_id
1 'polypeptide(L)'
;MIELPEPDGTLAPYEPSTVPRGFTPSNAPFTSRVVFSTAHVVADPMAANTTLLLGFEPFRPPAIDWDATIAFRGHLWAQGFAVAEALDTQNRAMGLDWSASAELIRRSAQEAHAVGGRIAGGVWTDQLDPMRPHSIADITAAYEEQIEFVEGVGAQTIIMASPQLAQTAASPDDYAAVYRHLLAQATTPVILHWVLPESDPRLTGYWGHTDWDAALDAFAAVVKSNVDKVDGVKVWPVSREREIQLRRVMPEGVHVYNGDITDFPELIEGDEQGHSDALASVFGPLAPVIAGGFRALDAGDTETYRAELKSTLPLAQHLFEGDALSMRFFKTDFVFLAWLSGHQEHFRMIWGEQSARSVPHLAKAYRLADGLGLFPDADLAEHRMRLVLETAGIR
;
A
#
# COMPACT_ATOMS: atom_id res chain seq x y z
N MET A 1 -4.20 33.26 1.34
CA MET A 1 -4.98 33.09 0.07
C MET A 1 -4.03 32.69 -1.07
N ILE A 2 -4.35 31.65 -1.83
CA ILE A 2 -3.60 31.15 -2.99
C ILE A 2 -4.57 30.98 -4.18
N GLU A 3 -4.12 31.28 -5.40
CA GLU A 3 -4.89 30.95 -6.60
C GLU A 3 -4.53 29.55 -7.08
N LEU A 4 -5.52 28.69 -7.19
CA LEU A 4 -5.34 27.29 -7.56
C LEU A 4 -6.05 26.98 -8.88
N PRO A 5 -5.40 26.19 -9.78
CA PRO A 5 -6.04 25.82 -11.02
C PRO A 5 -7.23 24.87 -10.80
N GLU A 6 -8.26 25.09 -11.59
CA GLU A 6 -9.43 24.23 -11.74
C GLU A 6 -9.24 23.26 -12.91
N PRO A 7 -10.04 22.19 -13.00
CA PRO A 7 -9.95 21.22 -14.10
C PRO A 7 -10.10 21.81 -15.50
N ASP A 8 -10.81 22.94 -15.63
CA ASP A 8 -11.01 23.66 -16.89
C ASP A 8 -9.85 24.61 -17.25
N GLY A 9 -8.82 24.70 -16.39
CA GLY A 9 -7.64 25.56 -16.58
C GLY A 9 -7.82 26.98 -16.06
N THR A 10 -8.96 27.33 -15.50
CA THR A 10 -9.14 28.64 -14.82
C THR A 10 -8.43 28.65 -13.48
N LEU A 11 -8.10 29.84 -12.96
CA LEU A 11 -7.59 30.02 -11.60
C LEU A 11 -8.72 30.51 -10.69
N ALA A 12 -8.83 29.90 -9.52
CA ALA A 12 -9.80 30.28 -8.51
C ALA A 12 -9.09 30.58 -7.17
N PRO A 13 -9.50 31.64 -6.46
CA PRO A 13 -8.95 31.95 -5.14
C PRO A 13 -9.34 30.85 -4.14
N TYR A 14 -8.38 30.43 -3.34
CA TYR A 14 -8.55 29.47 -2.28
C TYR A 14 -7.96 30.00 -0.97
N GLU A 15 -8.70 29.87 0.10
CA GLU A 15 -8.25 30.25 1.44
C GLU A 15 -7.99 28.97 2.24
N PRO A 16 -6.70 28.62 2.46
CA PRO A 16 -6.36 27.41 3.21
C PRO A 16 -6.91 27.44 4.64
N SER A 17 -7.27 26.28 5.15
CA SER A 17 -7.66 26.12 6.54
C SER A 17 -6.48 26.42 7.46
N THR A 18 -6.72 27.16 8.53
CA THR A 18 -5.71 27.45 9.56
C THR A 18 -5.82 26.51 10.77
N VAL A 19 -6.74 25.57 10.71
CA VAL A 19 -7.03 24.64 11.83
C VAL A 19 -6.59 23.24 11.46
N PRO A 20 -5.37 22.83 11.86
CA PRO A 20 -4.96 21.45 11.73
C PRO A 20 -5.88 20.55 12.57
N ARG A 21 -6.11 19.34 12.12
CA ARG A 21 -6.82 18.35 12.92
C ARG A 21 -5.99 18.04 14.17
N GLY A 22 -6.57 18.26 15.34
CA GLY A 22 -5.94 17.89 16.60
C GLY A 22 -5.80 16.36 16.66
N PHE A 23 -4.57 15.87 16.62
CA PHE A 23 -4.27 14.46 16.72
C PHE A 23 -3.49 14.19 18.00
N THR A 24 -3.94 13.20 18.80
CA THR A 24 -3.18 12.72 19.95
C THR A 24 -2.48 11.44 19.55
N PRO A 25 -1.15 11.44 19.40
CA PRO A 25 -0.40 10.24 19.05
C PRO A 25 -0.62 9.12 20.07
N SER A 26 -0.84 7.92 19.58
CA SER A 26 -0.90 6.71 20.40
C SER A 26 -0.35 5.54 19.60
N ASN A 27 0.77 4.99 20.06
CA ASN A 27 1.39 3.81 19.45
C ASN A 27 0.71 2.49 19.84
N ALA A 28 -0.33 2.53 20.71
CA ALA A 28 -1.09 1.34 21.02
C ALA A 28 -1.77 0.80 19.75
N PRO A 29 -1.66 -0.49 19.45
CA PRO A 29 -2.38 -1.09 18.34
C PRO A 29 -3.88 -0.88 18.47
N PHE A 30 -4.60 -0.85 17.36
CA PHE A 30 -6.07 -0.90 17.38
C PHE A 30 -6.51 -2.26 17.90
N THR A 31 -7.62 -2.27 18.63
CA THR A 31 -8.13 -3.48 19.31
C THR A 31 -9.33 -4.11 18.60
N SER A 32 -10.06 -3.31 17.84
CA SER A 32 -11.24 -3.77 17.09
C SER A 32 -10.89 -4.40 15.74
N ARG A 33 -9.74 -4.01 15.17
CA ARG A 33 -9.27 -4.45 13.85
C ARG A 33 -7.75 -4.55 13.81
N VAL A 34 -7.25 -5.43 12.95
CA VAL A 34 -5.84 -5.43 12.55
C VAL A 34 -5.68 -4.46 11.38
N VAL A 35 -4.84 -3.43 11.56
CA VAL A 35 -4.75 -2.35 10.57
C VAL A 35 -3.31 -2.15 10.13
N PHE A 36 -3.04 -2.51 8.87
CA PHE A 36 -1.78 -2.23 8.20
C PHE A 36 -1.94 -1.02 7.27
N SER A 37 -0.93 -0.17 7.27
CA SER A 37 -0.70 0.82 6.22
C SER A 37 0.56 0.45 5.44
N THR A 38 0.60 0.75 4.15
CA THR A 38 1.87 0.79 3.41
C THR A 38 2.47 2.18 3.49
N ALA A 39 3.77 2.29 3.22
CA ALA A 39 4.49 3.55 3.24
C ALA A 39 5.35 3.71 1.97
N HIS A 40 5.39 4.91 1.42
CA HIS A 40 6.27 5.22 0.31
C HIS A 40 7.74 5.27 0.76
N VAL A 41 8.65 5.29 -0.20
CA VAL A 41 10.08 5.56 0.03
C VAL A 41 10.43 6.98 -0.40
N VAL A 42 11.30 7.62 0.36
CA VAL A 42 11.80 8.96 0.04
C VAL A 42 13.08 8.83 -0.79
N ALA A 43 13.10 9.46 -1.96
CA ALA A 43 14.28 9.47 -2.81
C ALA A 43 15.38 10.36 -2.23
N ASP A 44 16.66 10.02 -2.48
CA ASP A 44 17.75 10.97 -2.26
C ASP A 44 17.65 12.10 -3.31
N PRO A 45 17.44 13.36 -2.89
CA PRO A 45 17.26 14.47 -3.82
C PRO A 45 18.54 14.83 -4.59
N MET A 46 19.71 14.45 -4.08
CA MET A 46 21.01 14.77 -4.69
C MET A 46 21.49 13.69 -5.63
N ALA A 47 20.85 12.54 -5.64
CA ALA A 47 21.20 11.43 -6.52
C ALA A 47 20.49 11.53 -7.89
N ALA A 48 21.10 10.91 -8.88
CA ALA A 48 20.48 10.70 -10.19
C ALA A 48 19.47 9.55 -10.10
N ASN A 49 18.32 9.82 -9.52
CA ASN A 49 17.19 8.89 -9.47
C ASN A 49 16.41 8.97 -10.78
N THR A 50 17.00 8.53 -11.86
CA THR A 50 16.31 8.46 -13.12
C THR A 50 16.33 7.05 -13.61
N THR A 51 15.17 6.56 -13.93
CA THR A 51 15.12 5.34 -14.69
C THR A 51 13.86 5.19 -15.51
N LEU A 52 13.58 6.13 -16.33
CA LEU A 52 12.92 5.79 -17.57
C LEU A 52 13.99 5.18 -18.47
N LEU A 53 14.39 3.96 -18.15
CA LEU A 53 15.30 3.22 -18.99
C LEU A 53 14.51 2.61 -20.12
N LEU A 54 14.77 3.13 -21.26
CA LEU A 54 14.40 2.58 -22.56
C LEU A 54 15.14 1.24 -22.84
N GLY A 55 15.47 0.46 -21.81
CA GLY A 55 16.06 -0.88 -21.93
C GLY A 55 17.54 -0.91 -22.36
N PHE A 56 18.24 0.22 -22.35
CA PHE A 56 19.60 0.31 -22.88
C PHE A 56 20.71 0.56 -21.84
N GLU A 57 20.34 0.80 -20.58
CA GLU A 57 21.33 0.98 -19.52
C GLU A 57 21.15 -0.05 -18.40
N PRO A 58 22.24 -0.43 -17.70
CA PRO A 58 22.11 -1.29 -16.55
C PRO A 58 21.26 -0.61 -15.47
N PHE A 59 20.41 -1.39 -14.84
CA PHE A 59 19.59 -0.98 -13.70
C PHE A 59 20.49 -0.34 -12.63
N ARG A 60 20.22 0.89 -12.26
CA ARG A 60 20.91 1.54 -11.15
C ARG A 60 20.14 1.28 -9.87
N PRO A 61 20.83 0.88 -8.79
CA PRO A 61 20.17 0.78 -7.49
C PRO A 61 19.48 2.10 -7.14
N PRO A 62 18.27 2.06 -6.57
CA PRO A 62 17.56 3.26 -6.15
C PRO A 62 18.36 3.97 -5.06
N ALA A 63 18.53 5.28 -5.19
CA ALA A 63 19.08 6.10 -4.12
C ALA A 63 17.97 6.60 -3.21
N ILE A 64 18.01 6.19 -1.96
CA ILE A 64 16.96 6.38 -0.96
C ILE A 64 17.51 7.24 0.17
N ASP A 65 16.74 8.26 0.56
CA ASP A 65 16.90 8.95 1.85
C ASP A 65 16.31 8.04 2.94
N TRP A 66 17.19 7.28 3.57
CA TRP A 66 16.81 6.30 4.58
C TRP A 66 16.24 6.93 5.84
N ASP A 67 16.75 8.08 6.27
CA ASP A 67 16.30 8.74 7.48
C ASP A 67 14.86 9.24 7.32
N ALA A 68 14.56 9.95 6.24
CA ALA A 68 13.20 10.39 5.95
C ALA A 68 12.26 9.21 5.66
N THR A 69 12.75 8.16 4.98
CA THR A 69 11.97 6.95 4.72
C THR A 69 11.55 6.26 6.01
N ILE A 70 12.46 6.08 6.96
CA ILE A 70 12.16 5.43 8.26
C ILE A 70 11.34 6.36 9.15
N ALA A 71 11.59 7.67 9.14
CA ALA A 71 10.80 8.63 9.91
C ALA A 71 9.30 8.59 9.54
N PHE A 72 8.97 8.39 8.26
CA PHE A 72 7.57 8.24 7.86
C PHE A 72 6.93 6.97 8.42
N ARG A 73 7.66 5.86 8.54
CA ARG A 73 7.20 4.65 9.23
C ARG A 73 6.95 4.92 10.71
N GLY A 74 7.89 5.62 11.35
CA GLY A 74 7.75 6.10 12.73
C GLY A 74 6.46 6.89 12.96
N HIS A 75 6.10 7.77 12.00
CA HIS A 75 4.83 8.48 12.02
C HIS A 75 3.63 7.53 12.02
N LEU A 76 3.63 6.46 11.21
CA LEU A 76 2.53 5.49 11.17
C LEU A 76 2.44 4.66 12.45
N TRP A 77 3.57 4.16 12.97
CA TRP A 77 3.59 3.43 14.25
C TRP A 77 3.12 4.31 15.42
N ALA A 78 3.52 5.58 15.44
CA ALA A 78 3.06 6.52 16.47
C ALA A 78 1.54 6.74 16.47
N GLN A 79 0.83 6.33 15.41
CA GLN A 79 -0.62 6.36 15.30
C GLN A 79 -1.30 5.01 15.53
N GLY A 80 -0.53 3.95 15.76
CA GLY A 80 -1.04 2.61 16.05
C GLY A 80 -1.17 1.68 14.85
N PHE A 81 -0.76 2.11 13.66
CA PHE A 81 -0.74 1.24 12.49
C PHE A 81 0.34 0.19 12.60
N ALA A 82 0.09 -0.98 12.03
CA ALA A 82 1.14 -1.85 11.54
C ALA A 82 1.59 -1.36 10.15
N VAL A 83 2.85 -1.62 9.78
CA VAL A 83 3.40 -1.22 8.47
C VAL A 83 3.65 -2.44 7.61
N ALA A 84 3.14 -2.42 6.37
CA ALA A 84 3.40 -3.44 5.36
C ALA A 84 4.43 -2.90 4.36
N GLU A 85 5.58 -3.56 4.30
CA GLU A 85 6.76 -3.12 3.54
C GLU A 85 6.97 -3.90 2.26
N ALA A 86 7.57 -3.23 1.30
CA ALA A 86 8.08 -3.80 0.06
C ALA A 86 7.02 -4.58 -0.73
N LEU A 87 5.78 -4.09 -0.71
CA LEU A 87 4.72 -4.65 -1.54
C LEU A 87 4.92 -4.30 -3.02
N ASP A 88 4.24 -5.04 -3.88
CA ASP A 88 4.32 -4.95 -5.34
C ASP A 88 4.03 -3.55 -5.87
N THR A 89 2.89 -2.97 -5.50
CA THR A 89 2.39 -1.70 -6.06
C THR A 89 3.01 -0.46 -5.42
N GLN A 90 3.38 -0.52 -4.14
CA GLN A 90 3.81 0.67 -3.38
C GLN A 90 5.31 0.92 -3.43
N ASN A 91 6.13 -0.12 -3.35
CA ASN A 91 7.58 0.02 -3.25
C ASN A 91 8.30 -0.57 -4.46
N ARG A 92 8.05 -1.84 -4.80
CA ARG A 92 8.71 -2.51 -5.91
C ARG A 92 8.35 -1.88 -7.25
N ALA A 93 7.08 -1.55 -7.48
CA ALA A 93 6.66 -0.77 -8.64
C ALA A 93 7.05 0.72 -8.61
N MET A 94 7.74 1.19 -7.56
CA MET A 94 8.37 2.51 -7.51
C MET A 94 9.87 2.48 -7.79
N GLY A 95 10.42 1.35 -8.18
CA GLY A 95 11.82 1.21 -8.56
C GLY A 95 12.70 0.49 -7.56
N LEU A 96 12.14 -0.19 -6.58
CA LEU A 96 12.91 -1.04 -5.68
C LEU A 96 13.03 -2.45 -6.28
N ASP A 97 14.28 -2.87 -6.50
CA ASP A 97 14.58 -4.29 -6.72
C ASP A 97 14.55 -5.07 -5.39
N TRP A 98 14.78 -6.38 -5.47
CA TRP A 98 14.83 -7.21 -4.26
C TRP A 98 15.91 -6.73 -3.27
N SER A 99 17.09 -6.34 -3.73
CA SER A 99 18.16 -5.86 -2.86
C SER A 99 17.75 -4.62 -2.05
N ALA A 100 17.16 -3.63 -2.72
CA ALA A 100 16.65 -2.42 -2.06
C ALA A 100 15.44 -2.71 -1.18
N SER A 101 14.57 -3.63 -1.60
CA SER A 101 13.42 -4.09 -0.80
C SER A 101 13.84 -4.81 0.47
N ALA A 102 14.85 -5.68 0.40
CA ALA A 102 15.42 -6.36 1.56
C ALA A 102 16.02 -5.36 2.56
N GLU A 103 16.77 -4.36 2.07
CA GLU A 103 17.33 -3.32 2.94
C GLU A 103 16.23 -2.46 3.58
N LEU A 104 15.15 -2.15 2.84
CA LEU A 104 13.99 -1.44 3.37
C LEU A 104 13.34 -2.25 4.50
N ILE A 105 13.04 -3.53 4.27
CA ILE A 105 12.44 -4.42 5.27
C ILE A 105 13.34 -4.52 6.51
N ARG A 106 14.65 -4.69 6.31
CA ARG A 106 15.63 -4.80 7.41
C ARG A 106 15.64 -3.56 8.30
N ARG A 107 15.73 -2.36 7.70
CA ARG A 107 15.75 -1.08 8.45
C ARG A 107 14.42 -0.82 9.15
N SER A 108 13.33 -1.05 8.45
CA SER A 108 11.99 -0.89 9.02
C SER A 108 11.73 -1.88 10.16
N ALA A 109 12.19 -3.14 10.06
CA ALA A 109 12.09 -4.11 11.14
C ALA A 109 12.93 -3.70 12.36
N GLN A 110 14.13 -3.20 12.14
CA GLN A 110 14.99 -2.70 13.22
C GLN A 110 14.32 -1.56 13.98
N GLU A 111 13.74 -0.58 13.25
CA GLU A 111 13.06 0.56 13.88
C GLU A 111 11.75 0.12 14.54
N ALA A 112 10.95 -0.75 13.87
CA ALA A 112 9.74 -1.30 14.47
C ALA A 112 10.02 -1.96 15.82
N HIS A 113 11.05 -2.78 15.92
CA HIS A 113 11.43 -3.41 17.18
C HIS A 113 11.84 -2.36 18.24
N ALA A 114 12.54 -1.29 17.85
CA ALA A 114 12.97 -0.24 18.77
C ALA A 114 11.79 0.56 19.36
N VAL A 115 10.74 0.77 18.58
CA VAL A 115 9.56 1.57 19.00
C VAL A 115 8.35 0.73 19.42
N GLY A 116 8.45 -0.60 19.36
CA GLY A 116 7.34 -1.52 19.64
C GLY A 116 6.27 -1.54 18.53
N GLY A 117 6.65 -1.17 17.31
CA GLY A 117 5.80 -1.21 16.13
C GLY A 117 5.65 -2.61 15.54
N ARG A 118 4.61 -2.82 14.74
CA ARG A 118 4.37 -4.07 14.00
C ARG A 118 4.76 -3.87 12.54
N ILE A 119 5.38 -4.91 11.96
CA ILE A 119 5.82 -4.89 10.55
C ILE A 119 5.52 -6.22 9.87
N ALA A 120 5.12 -6.14 8.60
CA ALA A 120 5.07 -7.27 7.69
C ALA A 120 5.85 -6.94 6.42
N GLY A 121 6.58 -7.92 5.88
CA GLY A 121 7.39 -7.79 4.67
C GLY A 121 6.83 -8.58 3.50
N GLY A 122 6.75 -7.95 2.33
CA GLY A 122 6.34 -8.61 1.09
C GLY A 122 7.43 -9.55 0.57
N VAL A 123 7.07 -10.77 0.25
CA VAL A 123 7.91 -11.72 -0.48
C VAL A 123 7.33 -12.00 -1.86
N TRP A 124 8.20 -12.04 -2.84
CA TRP A 124 7.85 -12.18 -4.25
C TRP A 124 8.89 -13.02 -5.00
N THR A 125 8.93 -12.90 -6.32
CA THR A 125 9.87 -13.62 -7.17
C THR A 125 10.58 -12.68 -8.16
N ASP A 126 10.69 -11.41 -7.81
CA ASP A 126 11.20 -10.34 -8.67
C ASP A 126 12.74 -10.34 -8.81
N GLN A 127 13.46 -11.15 -8.03
CA GLN A 127 14.88 -11.44 -8.30
C GLN A 127 15.09 -12.35 -9.52
N LEU A 128 14.04 -13.03 -9.99
CA LEU A 128 14.09 -13.83 -11.21
C LEU A 128 14.05 -12.94 -12.45
N ASP A 129 14.87 -13.26 -13.45
CA ASP A 129 14.91 -12.54 -14.74
C ASP A 129 13.53 -12.63 -15.43
N PRO A 130 12.80 -11.52 -15.62
CA PRO A 130 11.46 -11.56 -16.20
C PRO A 130 11.46 -11.93 -17.70
N MET A 131 12.62 -11.94 -18.35
CA MET A 131 12.79 -12.25 -19.78
C MET A 131 13.10 -13.72 -20.04
N ARG A 132 13.21 -14.55 -19.00
CA ARG A 132 13.52 -15.96 -19.10
C ARG A 132 12.40 -16.83 -18.55
N PRO A 133 12.17 -18.02 -19.11
CA PRO A 133 11.30 -19.01 -18.48
C PRO A 133 11.97 -19.55 -17.20
N HIS A 134 11.16 -19.82 -16.18
CA HIS A 134 11.60 -20.41 -14.92
C HIS A 134 10.79 -21.67 -14.63
N SER A 135 11.43 -22.64 -14.01
CA SER A 135 10.73 -23.83 -13.50
C SER A 135 9.99 -23.52 -12.20
N ILE A 136 9.01 -24.35 -11.83
CA ILE A 136 8.35 -24.26 -10.52
C ILE A 136 9.38 -24.33 -9.39
N ALA A 137 10.44 -25.12 -9.54
CA ALA A 137 11.50 -25.22 -8.55
C ALA A 137 12.27 -23.89 -8.39
N ASP A 138 12.61 -23.21 -9.50
CA ASP A 138 13.28 -21.92 -9.46
C ASP A 138 12.40 -20.85 -8.78
N ILE A 139 11.09 -20.85 -9.09
CA ILE A 139 10.11 -19.94 -8.51
C ILE A 139 9.95 -20.19 -7.01
N THR A 140 9.89 -21.47 -6.62
CA THR A 140 9.79 -21.87 -5.21
C THR A 140 11.03 -21.41 -4.44
N ALA A 141 12.23 -21.69 -4.98
CA ALA A 141 13.49 -21.25 -4.36
C ALA A 141 13.60 -19.73 -4.22
N ALA A 142 13.08 -18.97 -5.18
CA ALA A 142 13.03 -17.51 -5.10
C ALA A 142 12.12 -17.01 -3.96
N TYR A 143 10.98 -17.63 -3.77
CA TYR A 143 10.12 -17.33 -2.61
C TYR A 143 10.80 -17.73 -1.28
N GLU A 144 11.42 -18.91 -1.22
CA GLU A 144 12.10 -19.39 0.00
C GLU A 144 13.18 -18.42 0.46
N GLU A 145 14.03 -17.94 -0.46
CA GLU A 145 15.07 -16.94 -0.16
C GLU A 145 14.47 -15.70 0.51
N GLN A 146 13.36 -15.17 -0.04
CA GLN A 146 12.73 -13.97 0.49
C GLN A 146 11.99 -14.23 1.81
N ILE A 147 11.36 -15.39 1.99
CA ILE A 147 10.70 -15.79 3.25
C ILE A 147 11.76 -15.90 4.36
N GLU A 148 12.85 -16.63 4.11
CA GLU A 148 13.95 -16.78 5.08
C GLU A 148 14.50 -15.42 5.53
N PHE A 149 14.67 -14.49 4.59
CA PHE A 149 15.13 -13.15 4.90
C PHE A 149 14.12 -12.37 5.76
N VAL A 150 12.84 -12.33 5.37
CA VAL A 150 11.79 -11.56 6.05
C VAL A 150 11.57 -12.08 7.48
N GLU A 151 11.49 -13.39 7.66
CA GLU A 151 11.38 -14.01 8.98
C GLU A 151 12.67 -13.83 9.82
N GLY A 152 13.83 -13.88 9.16
CA GLY A 152 15.13 -13.69 9.80
C GLY A 152 15.32 -12.31 10.41
N VAL A 153 14.65 -11.29 9.90
CA VAL A 153 14.64 -9.94 10.49
C VAL A 153 13.47 -9.71 11.47
N GLY A 154 12.64 -10.73 11.71
CA GLY A 154 11.53 -10.69 12.65
C GLY A 154 10.29 -9.98 12.13
N ALA A 155 10.11 -9.87 10.82
CA ALA A 155 8.89 -9.34 10.19
C ALA A 155 7.92 -10.48 9.85
N GLN A 156 6.60 -10.20 9.91
CA GLN A 156 5.57 -11.11 9.41
C GLN A 156 5.66 -11.19 7.88
N THR A 157 5.46 -12.38 7.31
CA THR A 157 5.56 -12.59 5.85
C THR A 157 4.24 -12.28 5.15
N ILE A 158 4.32 -11.52 4.04
CA ILE A 158 3.21 -11.35 3.08
C ILE A 158 3.63 -12.03 1.77
N ILE A 159 3.02 -13.16 1.41
CA ILE A 159 3.31 -13.86 0.15
C ILE A 159 2.48 -13.24 -0.97
N MET A 160 3.15 -12.60 -1.92
CA MET A 160 2.50 -11.95 -3.07
C MET A 160 2.41 -12.91 -4.27
N ALA A 161 1.35 -12.77 -5.08
CA ALA A 161 1.15 -13.54 -6.30
C ALA A 161 2.28 -13.31 -7.31
N SER A 162 2.92 -14.38 -7.79
CA SER A 162 4.06 -14.33 -8.72
C SER A 162 3.62 -14.36 -10.19
N PRO A 163 4.02 -13.40 -11.01
CA PRO A 163 3.83 -13.48 -12.46
C PRO A 163 4.55 -14.66 -13.11
N GLN A 164 5.71 -15.06 -12.58
CA GLN A 164 6.44 -16.23 -13.06
C GLN A 164 5.67 -17.51 -12.77
N LEU A 165 5.04 -17.62 -11.59
CA LEU A 165 4.18 -18.78 -11.28
C LEU A 165 2.94 -18.80 -12.17
N ALA A 166 2.31 -17.65 -12.43
CA ALA A 166 1.18 -17.55 -13.35
C ALA A 166 1.52 -18.03 -14.78
N GLN A 167 2.75 -17.79 -15.22
CA GLN A 167 3.22 -18.21 -16.55
C GLN A 167 3.62 -19.69 -16.61
N THR A 168 4.00 -20.29 -15.48
CA THR A 168 4.61 -21.63 -15.45
C THR A 168 3.65 -22.70 -14.97
N ALA A 169 2.76 -22.39 -14.04
CA ALA A 169 1.77 -23.33 -13.51
C ALA A 169 0.80 -23.78 -14.63
N ALA A 170 0.62 -25.09 -14.76
CA ALA A 170 -0.25 -25.70 -15.77
C ALA A 170 -1.65 -26.01 -15.23
N SER A 171 -1.82 -26.05 -13.91
CA SER A 171 -3.06 -26.45 -13.23
C SER A 171 -3.20 -25.82 -11.84
N PRO A 172 -4.41 -25.83 -11.24
CA PRO A 172 -4.61 -25.45 -9.84
C PRO A 172 -3.74 -26.23 -8.85
N ASP A 173 -3.42 -27.48 -9.17
CA ASP A 173 -2.61 -28.35 -8.31
C ASP A 173 -1.16 -27.84 -8.19
N ASP A 174 -0.62 -27.21 -9.23
CA ASP A 174 0.72 -26.60 -9.19
C ASP A 174 0.76 -25.48 -8.18
N TYR A 175 -0.25 -24.58 -8.18
CA TYR A 175 -0.37 -23.52 -7.17
C TYR A 175 -0.51 -24.13 -5.78
N ALA A 176 -1.41 -25.12 -5.61
CA ALA A 176 -1.62 -25.76 -4.31
C ALA A 176 -0.34 -26.42 -3.79
N ALA A 177 0.48 -27.03 -4.66
CA ALA A 177 1.75 -27.63 -4.28
C ALA A 177 2.77 -26.61 -3.83
N VAL A 178 2.96 -25.51 -4.60
CA VAL A 178 3.88 -24.41 -4.25
C VAL A 178 3.48 -23.77 -2.92
N TYR A 179 2.24 -23.31 -2.80
CA TYR A 179 1.79 -22.65 -1.57
C TYR A 179 1.83 -23.56 -0.35
N ARG A 180 1.46 -24.82 -0.47
CA ARG A 180 1.58 -25.81 0.63
C ARG A 180 3.03 -25.93 1.08
N HIS A 181 3.96 -26.00 0.14
CA HIS A 181 5.39 -26.10 0.44
C HIS A 181 5.90 -24.85 1.17
N LEU A 182 5.59 -23.63 0.67
CA LEU A 182 5.99 -22.38 1.29
C LEU A 182 5.38 -22.20 2.69
N LEU A 183 4.10 -22.52 2.85
CA LEU A 183 3.39 -22.44 4.12
C LEU A 183 3.94 -23.45 5.14
N ALA A 184 4.38 -24.63 4.72
CA ALA A 184 4.99 -25.62 5.62
C ALA A 184 6.31 -25.11 6.20
N GLN A 185 7.06 -24.29 5.48
CA GLN A 185 8.34 -23.72 5.92
C GLN A 185 8.16 -22.49 6.80
N ALA A 186 7.11 -21.70 6.59
CA ALA A 186 6.85 -20.49 7.35
C ALA A 186 6.82 -20.78 8.87
N THR A 187 7.57 -20.00 9.64
CA THR A 187 7.69 -20.15 11.09
C THR A 187 6.56 -19.45 11.85
N THR A 188 5.97 -18.43 11.22
CA THR A 188 4.82 -17.68 11.73
C THR A 188 3.70 -17.66 10.69
N PRO A 189 2.42 -17.47 11.11
CA PRO A 189 1.34 -17.35 10.16
C PRO A 189 1.53 -16.17 9.20
N VAL A 190 1.30 -16.42 7.90
CA VAL A 190 1.56 -15.48 6.81
C VAL A 190 0.28 -14.83 6.29
N ILE A 191 0.42 -13.69 5.63
CA ILE A 191 -0.65 -13.07 4.86
C ILE A 191 -0.48 -13.50 3.39
N LEU A 192 -1.55 -14.02 2.75
CA LEU A 192 -1.55 -14.32 1.33
C LEU A 192 -2.13 -13.14 0.54
N HIS A 193 -1.34 -12.56 -0.35
CA HIS A 193 -1.75 -11.43 -1.17
C HIS A 193 -1.95 -11.83 -2.63
N TRP A 194 -3.20 -11.90 -3.05
CA TRP A 194 -3.62 -12.19 -4.42
C TRP A 194 -3.97 -10.89 -5.16
N VAL A 195 -3.12 -10.51 -6.11
CA VAL A 195 -3.36 -9.38 -7.02
C VAL A 195 -4.11 -9.87 -8.24
N LEU A 196 -5.20 -9.17 -8.59
CA LEU A 196 -6.05 -9.53 -9.73
C LEU A 196 -5.52 -8.95 -11.05
N PRO A 197 -5.90 -9.55 -12.19
CA PRO A 197 -5.44 -9.13 -13.53
C PRO A 197 -5.78 -7.68 -13.90
N GLU A 198 -6.78 -7.10 -13.27
CA GLU A 198 -7.18 -5.68 -13.45
C GLU A 198 -6.05 -4.72 -13.02
N SER A 199 -5.20 -5.16 -12.08
CA SER A 199 -4.02 -4.39 -11.65
C SER A 199 -2.72 -4.87 -12.30
N ASP A 200 -2.56 -6.19 -12.46
CA ASP A 200 -1.40 -6.78 -13.15
C ASP A 200 -1.84 -7.86 -14.13
N PRO A 201 -1.97 -7.54 -15.43
CA PRO A 201 -2.39 -8.51 -16.46
C PRO A 201 -1.54 -9.78 -16.56
N ARG A 202 -0.29 -9.76 -16.04
CA ARG A 202 0.58 -10.94 -15.99
C ARG A 202 0.06 -12.03 -15.05
N LEU A 203 -0.88 -11.69 -14.17
CA LEU A 203 -1.53 -12.62 -13.23
C LEU A 203 -2.85 -13.19 -13.75
N THR A 204 -3.14 -13.02 -15.04
CA THR A 204 -4.34 -13.61 -15.65
C THR A 204 -4.32 -15.13 -15.50
N GLY A 205 -5.41 -15.70 -14.97
CA GLY A 205 -5.53 -17.14 -14.74
C GLY A 205 -4.83 -17.64 -13.47
N TYR A 206 -4.46 -16.75 -12.56
CA TYR A 206 -3.90 -17.17 -11.27
C TYR A 206 -4.85 -18.13 -10.54
N TRP A 207 -4.34 -19.05 -9.79
CA TRP A 207 -5.02 -20.21 -9.21
C TRP A 207 -5.53 -21.23 -10.25
N GLY A 208 -5.09 -21.12 -11.52
CA GLY A 208 -5.46 -22.02 -12.63
C GLY A 208 -6.80 -21.70 -13.28
N HIS A 209 -7.43 -20.58 -12.94
CA HIS A 209 -8.74 -20.20 -13.46
C HIS A 209 -8.82 -18.72 -13.81
N THR A 210 -9.57 -18.40 -14.89
CA THR A 210 -9.92 -17.00 -15.25
C THR A 210 -11.28 -16.58 -14.70
N ASP A 211 -12.12 -17.57 -14.35
CA ASP A 211 -13.39 -17.34 -13.67
C ASP A 211 -13.16 -17.07 -12.19
N TRP A 212 -13.86 -16.04 -11.66
CA TRP A 212 -13.68 -15.62 -10.27
C TRP A 212 -14.06 -16.72 -9.26
N ASP A 213 -15.22 -17.36 -9.44
CA ASP A 213 -15.70 -18.33 -8.46
C ASP A 213 -14.79 -19.55 -8.40
N ALA A 214 -14.36 -20.05 -9.56
CA ALA A 214 -13.43 -21.17 -9.65
C ALA A 214 -12.03 -20.82 -9.08
N ALA A 215 -11.52 -19.62 -9.33
CA ALA A 215 -10.27 -19.13 -8.77
C ALA A 215 -10.37 -18.95 -7.24
N LEU A 216 -11.47 -18.42 -6.76
CA LEU A 216 -11.75 -18.25 -5.33
C LEU A 216 -11.84 -19.62 -4.62
N ASP A 217 -12.50 -20.61 -5.24
CA ASP A 217 -12.59 -21.95 -4.68
C ASP A 217 -11.20 -22.60 -4.56
N ALA A 218 -10.35 -22.48 -5.60
CA ALA A 218 -8.98 -22.98 -5.57
C ALA A 218 -8.13 -22.26 -4.49
N PHE A 219 -8.23 -20.95 -4.38
CA PHE A 219 -7.57 -20.16 -3.35
C PHE A 219 -8.04 -20.56 -1.94
N ALA A 220 -9.35 -20.64 -1.73
CA ALA A 220 -9.93 -21.03 -0.46
C ALA A 220 -9.54 -22.46 -0.05
N ALA A 221 -9.39 -23.37 -1.01
CA ALA A 221 -8.91 -24.73 -0.73
C ALA A 221 -7.47 -24.75 -0.20
N VAL A 222 -6.59 -23.89 -0.73
CA VAL A 222 -5.22 -23.72 -0.22
C VAL A 222 -5.25 -23.19 1.22
N VAL A 223 -6.04 -22.15 1.49
CA VAL A 223 -6.16 -21.57 2.84
C VAL A 223 -6.71 -22.61 3.83
N LYS A 224 -7.83 -23.27 3.50
CA LYS A 224 -8.48 -24.28 4.35
C LYS A 224 -7.56 -25.46 4.69
N SER A 225 -6.70 -25.85 3.75
CA SER A 225 -5.74 -26.95 3.95
C SER A 225 -4.54 -26.56 4.81
N ASN A 226 -4.36 -25.26 5.11
CA ASN A 226 -3.20 -24.72 5.81
C ASN A 226 -3.59 -23.63 6.83
N VAL A 227 -4.76 -23.77 7.46
CA VAL A 227 -5.35 -22.70 8.31
C VAL A 227 -4.41 -22.22 9.42
N ASP A 228 -3.66 -23.13 10.05
CA ASP A 228 -2.71 -22.79 11.13
C ASP A 228 -1.49 -21.98 10.65
N LYS A 229 -1.29 -21.89 9.33
CA LYS A 229 -0.18 -21.18 8.68
C LYS A 229 -0.59 -19.87 8.00
N VAL A 230 -1.89 -19.57 7.96
CA VAL A 230 -2.42 -18.37 7.30
C VAL A 230 -3.04 -17.45 8.33
N ASP A 231 -2.42 -16.30 8.56
CA ASP A 231 -2.96 -15.21 9.38
C ASP A 231 -4.16 -14.57 8.69
N GLY A 232 -4.02 -14.33 7.40
CA GLY A 232 -5.10 -13.70 6.64
C GLY A 232 -4.83 -13.65 5.15
N VAL A 233 -5.80 -13.13 4.44
CA VAL A 233 -5.79 -13.01 2.98
C VAL A 233 -6.09 -11.57 2.56
N LYS A 234 -5.45 -11.12 1.49
CA LYS A 234 -5.74 -9.86 0.80
C LYS A 234 -5.95 -10.13 -0.67
N VAL A 235 -7.04 -9.65 -1.24
CA VAL A 235 -7.29 -9.66 -2.69
C VAL A 235 -7.47 -8.22 -3.17
N TRP A 236 -6.79 -7.83 -4.26
CA TRP A 236 -6.86 -6.46 -4.78
C TRP A 236 -6.58 -6.41 -6.29
N PRO A 237 -7.29 -5.56 -7.04
CA PRO A 237 -8.53 -4.85 -6.67
C PRO A 237 -9.73 -5.80 -6.66
N VAL A 238 -10.68 -5.57 -5.79
CA VAL A 238 -11.85 -6.43 -5.68
C VAL A 238 -13.11 -5.59 -5.40
N SER A 239 -14.27 -5.98 -5.95
CA SER A 239 -15.53 -5.30 -5.64
C SER A 239 -16.00 -5.65 -4.23
N ARG A 240 -16.88 -4.80 -3.69
CA ARG A 240 -17.53 -5.01 -2.39
C ARG A 240 -18.15 -6.42 -2.28
N GLU A 241 -18.88 -6.84 -3.30
CA GLU A 241 -19.59 -8.13 -3.32
C GLU A 241 -18.60 -9.29 -3.27
N ARG A 242 -17.50 -9.19 -4.05
CA ARG A 242 -16.44 -10.21 -4.07
C ARG A 242 -15.66 -10.27 -2.77
N GLU A 243 -15.42 -9.14 -2.11
CA GLU A 243 -14.76 -9.16 -0.79
C GLU A 243 -15.67 -9.78 0.28
N ILE A 244 -16.97 -9.47 0.27
CA ILE A 244 -17.95 -10.12 1.14
C ILE A 244 -17.99 -11.63 0.85
N GLN A 245 -17.97 -12.05 -0.41
CA GLN A 245 -17.92 -13.46 -0.81
C GLN A 245 -16.63 -14.13 -0.29
N LEU A 246 -15.47 -13.49 -0.50
CA LEU A 246 -14.17 -13.94 0.02
C LEU A 246 -14.25 -14.16 1.53
N ARG A 247 -14.74 -13.19 2.27
CA ARG A 247 -14.87 -13.26 3.73
C ARG A 247 -15.71 -14.45 4.19
N ARG A 248 -16.79 -14.78 3.44
CA ARG A 248 -17.70 -15.88 3.77
C ARG A 248 -17.16 -17.26 3.48
N VAL A 249 -16.19 -17.40 2.59
CA VAL A 249 -15.57 -18.69 2.26
C VAL A 249 -14.29 -18.97 3.06
N MET A 250 -13.73 -17.95 3.71
CA MET A 250 -12.54 -18.13 4.56
C MET A 250 -12.88 -18.88 5.86
N PRO A 251 -11.93 -19.70 6.35
CA PRO A 251 -12.08 -20.34 7.68
C PRO A 251 -12.16 -19.32 8.81
N GLU A 252 -12.80 -19.73 9.91
CA GLU A 252 -12.78 -18.96 11.14
C GLU A 252 -11.34 -18.71 11.61
N GLY A 253 -11.07 -17.49 12.06
CA GLY A 253 -9.73 -17.06 12.51
C GLY A 253 -8.80 -16.57 11.39
N VAL A 254 -9.16 -16.73 10.12
CA VAL A 254 -8.41 -16.16 9.00
C VAL A 254 -8.94 -14.77 8.69
N HIS A 255 -8.09 -13.76 8.84
CA HIS A 255 -8.43 -12.37 8.55
C HIS A 255 -8.65 -12.13 7.05
N VAL A 256 -9.55 -11.23 6.69
CA VAL A 256 -9.65 -10.69 5.33
C VAL A 256 -9.23 -9.23 5.38
N TYR A 257 -8.13 -8.92 4.73
CA TYR A 257 -7.55 -7.57 4.72
C TYR A 257 -8.10 -6.77 3.55
N ASN A 258 -8.95 -5.80 3.86
CA ASN A 258 -9.44 -4.85 2.87
C ASN A 258 -8.30 -3.97 2.35
N GLY A 259 -8.28 -3.73 1.05
CA GLY A 259 -7.38 -2.79 0.38
C GLY A 259 -8.13 -1.84 -0.56
N ASP A 260 -9.46 -1.80 -0.47
CA ASP A 260 -10.33 -0.96 -1.29
C ASP A 260 -10.18 0.53 -0.98
N ILE A 261 -10.66 1.37 -1.88
CA ILE A 261 -10.60 2.85 -1.80
C ILE A 261 -11.98 3.50 -1.82
N THR A 262 -13.03 2.72 -1.99
CA THR A 262 -14.42 3.21 -2.14
C THR A 262 -15.32 2.76 -1.00
N ASP A 263 -15.31 1.47 -0.70
CA ASP A 263 -16.22 0.83 0.24
C ASP A 263 -15.55 0.38 1.54
N PHE A 264 -14.26 0.75 1.75
CA PHE A 264 -13.51 0.33 2.93
C PHE A 264 -14.18 0.69 4.27
N PRO A 265 -14.89 1.84 4.44
CA PRO A 265 -15.53 2.11 5.71
C PRO A 265 -16.57 1.06 6.10
N GLU A 266 -17.43 0.68 5.15
CA GLU A 266 -18.48 -0.30 5.38
C GLU A 266 -17.95 -1.73 5.46
N LEU A 267 -16.95 -2.10 4.64
CA LEU A 267 -16.37 -3.44 4.64
C LEU A 267 -15.60 -3.73 5.93
N ILE A 268 -14.89 -2.72 6.46
CA ILE A 268 -14.15 -2.82 7.72
C ILE A 268 -15.10 -2.74 8.93
N GLU A 269 -16.15 -1.93 8.87
CA GLU A 269 -17.19 -1.97 9.90
C GLU A 269 -17.83 -3.36 9.98
N GLY A 270 -18.16 -3.92 8.82
CA GLY A 270 -18.69 -5.26 8.67
C GLY A 270 -20.21 -5.32 8.66
N ASP A 271 -20.69 -6.54 8.79
CA ASP A 271 -22.11 -6.91 8.83
C ASP A 271 -22.36 -7.95 9.95
N GLU A 272 -23.57 -8.46 10.06
CA GLU A 272 -23.95 -9.47 11.05
C GLU A 272 -23.14 -10.78 10.98
N GLN A 273 -22.43 -11.01 9.86
CA GLN A 273 -21.65 -12.25 9.62
C GLN A 273 -20.14 -12.04 9.69
N GLY A 274 -19.68 -10.82 10.00
CA GLY A 274 -18.27 -10.51 10.19
C GLY A 274 -17.83 -9.20 9.55
N HIS A 275 -16.54 -8.93 9.64
CA HIS A 275 -15.90 -7.70 9.16
C HIS A 275 -14.60 -8.03 8.42
N SER A 276 -14.10 -7.06 7.67
CA SER A 276 -12.74 -7.09 7.16
C SER A 276 -11.80 -6.33 8.11
N ASP A 277 -10.56 -6.77 8.19
CA ASP A 277 -9.45 -5.99 8.70
C ASP A 277 -8.91 -5.07 7.59
N ALA A 278 -7.77 -4.44 7.77
CA ALA A 278 -7.26 -3.51 6.77
C ALA A 278 -5.78 -3.70 6.45
N LEU A 279 -5.46 -3.70 5.16
CA LEU A 279 -4.12 -3.51 4.64
C LEU A 279 -4.22 -2.60 3.42
N ALA A 280 -4.21 -1.28 3.65
CA ALA A 280 -4.52 -0.30 2.62
C ALA A 280 -3.42 0.73 2.45
N SER A 281 -3.05 0.98 1.19
CA SER A 281 -2.01 1.97 0.87
C SER A 281 -2.50 3.40 1.09
N VAL A 282 -3.78 3.67 0.86
CA VAL A 282 -4.37 4.99 1.05
C VAL A 282 -4.35 5.47 2.50
N PHE A 283 -4.16 4.59 3.46
CA PHE A 283 -4.10 4.96 4.88
C PHE A 283 -2.85 5.78 5.24
N GLY A 284 -1.75 5.60 4.52
CA GLY A 284 -0.53 6.38 4.77
C GLY A 284 -0.75 7.89 4.74
N PRO A 285 -1.20 8.48 3.62
CA PRO A 285 -1.46 9.91 3.55
C PRO A 285 -2.67 10.37 4.39
N LEU A 286 -3.59 9.47 4.74
CA LEU A 286 -4.81 9.77 5.52
C LEU A 286 -4.67 9.41 7.00
N ALA A 287 -3.48 9.02 7.45
CA ALA A 287 -3.26 8.35 8.73
C ALA A 287 -3.91 9.05 9.94
N PRO A 288 -3.87 10.39 10.12
CA PRO A 288 -4.49 11.02 11.29
C PRO A 288 -6.01 10.82 11.36
N VAL A 289 -6.70 10.90 10.22
CA VAL A 289 -8.17 10.75 10.17
C VAL A 289 -8.56 9.30 10.36
N ILE A 290 -7.88 8.41 9.65
CA ILE A 290 -8.11 6.95 9.73
C ILE A 290 -7.85 6.45 11.16
N ALA A 291 -6.76 6.88 11.79
CA ALA A 291 -6.48 6.53 13.19
C ALA A 291 -7.59 6.99 14.14
N GLY A 292 -8.08 8.24 13.96
CA GLY A 292 -9.22 8.76 14.73
C GLY A 292 -10.45 7.87 14.62
N GLY A 293 -10.80 7.46 13.40
CA GLY A 293 -11.93 6.56 13.16
C GLY A 293 -11.74 5.19 13.82
N PHE A 294 -10.56 4.56 13.69
CA PHE A 294 -10.32 3.27 14.36
C PHE A 294 -10.32 3.38 15.89
N ARG A 295 -9.85 4.50 16.46
CA ARG A 295 -9.96 4.73 17.91
C ARG A 295 -11.42 4.87 18.37
N ALA A 296 -12.26 5.52 17.56
CA ALA A 296 -13.69 5.56 17.82
C ALA A 296 -14.31 4.16 17.77
N LEU A 297 -13.93 3.34 16.77
CA LEU A 297 -14.40 1.95 16.68
C LEU A 297 -13.95 1.11 17.89
N ASP A 298 -12.71 1.27 18.35
CA ASP A 298 -12.18 0.63 19.56
C ASP A 298 -13.00 0.99 20.82
N ALA A 299 -13.53 2.22 20.86
CA ALA A 299 -14.40 2.70 21.94
C ALA A 299 -15.88 2.31 21.77
N GLY A 300 -16.23 1.64 20.68
CA GLY A 300 -17.61 1.27 20.34
C GLY A 300 -18.44 2.42 19.72
N ASP A 301 -17.81 3.55 19.42
CA ASP A 301 -18.44 4.69 18.75
C ASP A 301 -18.42 4.52 17.23
N THR A 302 -19.36 3.74 16.72
CA THR A 302 -19.49 3.45 15.30
C THR A 302 -19.96 4.65 14.48
N GLU A 303 -20.64 5.61 15.10
CA GLU A 303 -21.08 6.84 14.43
C GLU A 303 -19.89 7.71 14.07
N THR A 304 -19.02 8.00 15.03
CA THR A 304 -17.77 8.74 14.79
C THR A 304 -16.87 7.97 13.81
N TYR A 305 -16.73 6.65 13.94
CA TYR A 305 -15.99 5.83 12.99
C TYR A 305 -16.46 6.06 11.55
N ARG A 306 -17.78 5.94 11.30
CA ARG A 306 -18.36 6.12 9.96
C ARG A 306 -18.14 7.54 9.44
N ALA A 307 -18.34 8.55 10.27
CA ALA A 307 -18.17 9.94 9.90
C ALA A 307 -16.73 10.23 9.48
N GLU A 308 -15.76 9.76 10.29
CA GLU A 308 -14.34 9.95 10.04
C GLU A 308 -13.89 9.26 8.73
N LEU A 309 -14.16 7.97 8.58
CA LEU A 309 -13.70 7.24 7.41
C LEU A 309 -14.42 7.72 6.13
N LYS A 310 -15.71 7.98 6.18
CA LYS A 310 -16.44 8.53 5.01
C LYS A 310 -15.94 9.89 4.58
N SER A 311 -15.48 10.73 5.52
CA SER A 311 -14.92 12.03 5.19
C SER A 311 -13.67 11.91 4.29
N THR A 312 -12.96 10.80 4.35
CA THR A 312 -11.73 10.57 3.58
C THR A 312 -11.99 10.11 2.14
N LEU A 313 -13.19 9.57 1.84
CA LEU A 313 -13.48 8.98 0.54
C LEU A 313 -13.25 9.91 -0.66
N PRO A 314 -13.65 11.20 -0.62
CA PRO A 314 -13.38 12.09 -1.76
C PRO A 314 -11.89 12.21 -2.09
N LEU A 315 -11.02 12.28 -1.06
CA LEU A 315 -9.57 12.31 -1.28
C LEU A 315 -9.06 10.94 -1.72
N ALA A 316 -9.44 9.85 -1.04
CA ALA A 316 -9.04 8.50 -1.38
C ALA A 316 -9.33 8.16 -2.86
N GLN A 317 -10.54 8.45 -3.33
CA GLN A 317 -10.95 8.22 -4.72
C GLN A 317 -10.15 9.12 -5.68
N HIS A 318 -9.93 10.38 -5.33
CA HIS A 318 -9.16 11.30 -6.18
C HIS A 318 -7.70 10.85 -6.36
N LEU A 319 -7.04 10.35 -5.31
CA LEU A 319 -5.66 9.86 -5.39
C LEU A 319 -5.51 8.68 -6.38
N PHE A 320 -6.57 7.87 -6.56
CA PHE A 320 -6.60 6.75 -7.50
C PHE A 320 -7.35 7.06 -8.80
N GLU A 321 -7.71 8.34 -9.03
CA GLU A 321 -8.42 8.75 -10.24
C GLU A 321 -7.59 8.50 -11.50
N GLY A 322 -8.25 7.99 -12.55
CA GLY A 322 -7.65 7.77 -13.86
C GLY A 322 -8.02 6.41 -14.45
N ASP A 323 -7.51 6.15 -15.66
CA ASP A 323 -7.58 4.83 -16.29
C ASP A 323 -6.60 3.84 -15.63
N ALA A 324 -6.64 2.57 -16.04
CA ALA A 324 -5.77 1.53 -15.48
C ALA A 324 -4.27 1.87 -15.55
N LEU A 325 -3.84 2.70 -16.50
CA LEU A 325 -2.44 3.13 -16.62
C LEU A 325 -2.13 4.29 -15.67
N SER A 326 -3.01 5.29 -15.59
CA SER A 326 -2.80 6.47 -14.76
C SER A 326 -3.12 6.23 -13.28
N MET A 327 -3.98 5.27 -12.96
CA MET A 327 -4.25 4.85 -11.59
C MET A 327 -2.97 4.47 -10.83
N ARG A 328 -1.99 3.87 -11.50
CA ARG A 328 -0.69 3.51 -10.88
C ARG A 328 0.08 4.71 -10.33
N PHE A 329 -0.24 5.94 -10.74
CA PHE A 329 0.41 7.16 -10.28
C PHE A 329 -0.11 7.68 -8.94
N PHE A 330 -0.99 6.97 -8.25
CA PHE A 330 -1.41 7.32 -6.87
C PHE A 330 -0.21 7.53 -5.93
N LYS A 331 0.92 6.88 -6.20
CA LYS A 331 2.18 7.04 -5.46
C LYS A 331 2.73 8.47 -5.51
N THR A 332 2.54 9.15 -6.65
CA THR A 332 2.91 10.56 -6.82
C THR A 332 2.14 11.43 -5.85
N ASP A 333 0.84 11.16 -5.72
CA ASP A 333 -0.03 11.89 -4.77
C ASP A 333 0.37 11.62 -3.32
N PHE A 334 0.77 10.40 -2.98
CA PHE A 334 1.22 10.05 -1.63
C PHE A 334 2.49 10.79 -1.24
N VAL A 335 3.47 10.82 -2.14
CA VAL A 335 4.73 11.58 -1.94
C VAL A 335 4.45 13.08 -1.88
N PHE A 336 3.54 13.57 -2.72
CA PHE A 336 3.11 14.98 -2.71
C PHE A 336 2.49 15.37 -1.36
N LEU A 337 1.51 14.60 -0.87
CA LEU A 337 0.86 14.87 0.41
C LEU A 337 1.84 14.74 1.59
N ALA A 338 2.72 13.75 1.58
CA ALA A 338 3.76 13.60 2.60
C ALA A 338 4.71 14.81 2.62
N TRP A 339 5.07 15.34 1.45
CA TRP A 339 5.85 16.56 1.36
C TRP A 339 5.07 17.78 1.88
N LEU A 340 3.84 17.98 1.47
CA LEU A 340 3.00 19.07 1.98
C LEU A 340 2.84 19.03 3.50
N SER A 341 2.69 17.83 4.07
CA SER A 341 2.54 17.62 5.51
C SER A 341 3.85 17.69 6.31
N GLY A 342 4.98 17.96 5.67
CA GLY A 342 6.28 18.11 6.35
C GLY A 342 6.98 16.80 6.71
N HIS A 343 6.51 15.66 6.19
CA HIS A 343 7.14 14.35 6.44
C HIS A 343 8.42 14.13 5.63
N GLN A 344 8.69 14.98 4.63
CA GLN A 344 9.91 15.01 3.84
C GLN A 344 10.17 16.41 3.28
N GLU A 345 11.43 16.71 2.90
CA GLU A 345 11.84 18.06 2.55
C GLU A 345 11.68 18.41 1.05
N HIS A 346 11.39 17.43 0.20
CA HIS A 346 11.30 17.62 -1.25
C HIS A 346 10.23 16.73 -1.89
N PHE A 347 9.78 17.11 -3.09
CA PHE A 347 8.86 16.35 -3.92
C PHE A 347 9.62 15.71 -5.09
N ARG A 348 10.50 14.74 -4.78
CA ARG A 348 11.21 13.93 -5.79
C ARG A 348 10.96 12.45 -5.54
N MET A 349 10.90 11.70 -6.62
CA MET A 349 10.65 10.26 -6.62
C MET A 349 11.77 9.51 -7.34
N ILE A 350 12.02 8.26 -6.96
CA ILE A 350 13.11 7.44 -7.49
C ILE A 350 13.04 7.34 -9.02
N TRP A 351 11.86 7.09 -9.58
CA TRP A 351 11.67 6.98 -11.03
C TRP A 351 11.26 8.28 -11.72
N GLY A 352 11.32 9.42 -11.03
CA GLY A 352 10.94 10.71 -11.61
C GLY A 352 9.45 10.90 -11.79
N GLU A 353 8.63 10.06 -11.18
CA GLU A 353 7.16 10.09 -11.29
C GLU A 353 6.50 11.28 -10.58
N GLN A 354 7.27 12.18 -9.92
CA GLN A 354 6.73 13.44 -9.38
C GLN A 354 6.04 14.31 -10.43
N SER A 355 6.32 14.09 -11.70
CA SER A 355 5.69 14.81 -12.83
C SER A 355 4.53 14.03 -13.48
N ALA A 356 4.10 12.91 -12.89
CA ALA A 356 3.09 12.06 -13.49
C ALA A 356 1.65 12.57 -13.31
N ARG A 357 1.43 13.53 -12.41
CA ARG A 357 0.12 14.16 -12.18
C ARG A 357 0.10 15.60 -12.70
N SER A 358 -1.04 16.02 -13.25
CA SER A 358 -1.24 17.41 -13.67
C SER A 358 -1.33 18.34 -12.47
N VAL A 359 -1.01 19.62 -12.67
CA VAL A 359 -1.11 20.63 -11.59
C VAL A 359 -2.55 20.81 -11.10
N PRO A 360 -3.61 20.81 -11.96
CA PRO A 360 -5.00 20.81 -11.47
C PRO A 360 -5.33 19.60 -10.59
N HIS A 361 -4.80 18.40 -10.92
CA HIS A 361 -4.97 17.20 -10.08
C HIS A 361 -4.32 17.41 -8.70
N LEU A 362 -3.06 17.86 -8.65
CA LEU A 362 -2.37 18.15 -7.39
C LEU A 362 -3.06 19.26 -6.58
N ALA A 363 -3.58 20.30 -7.25
CA ALA A 363 -4.35 21.36 -6.60
C ALA A 363 -5.65 20.84 -5.97
N LYS A 364 -6.35 19.92 -6.63
CA LYS A 364 -7.54 19.27 -6.07
C LYS A 364 -7.17 18.37 -4.89
N ALA A 365 -6.08 17.61 -4.96
CA ALA A 365 -5.57 16.82 -3.83
C ALA A 365 -5.24 17.70 -2.63
N TYR A 366 -4.58 18.86 -2.86
CA TYR A 366 -4.30 19.86 -1.83
C TYR A 366 -5.58 20.34 -1.15
N ARG A 367 -6.60 20.78 -1.92
CA ARG A 367 -7.88 21.26 -1.35
C ARG A 367 -8.59 20.20 -0.51
N LEU A 368 -8.60 18.95 -0.99
CA LEU A 368 -9.26 17.85 -0.28
C LEU A 368 -8.52 17.49 1.01
N ALA A 369 -7.20 17.50 0.97
CA ALA A 369 -6.36 17.21 2.15
C ALA A 369 -6.45 18.34 3.20
N ASP A 370 -6.46 19.59 2.75
CA ASP A 370 -6.65 20.77 3.61
C ASP A 370 -8.03 20.74 4.29
N GLY A 371 -9.08 20.43 3.53
CA GLY A 371 -10.45 20.28 4.07
C GLY A 371 -10.58 19.16 5.12
N LEU A 372 -9.68 18.18 5.12
CA LEU A 372 -9.58 17.13 6.15
C LEU A 372 -8.70 17.55 7.34
N GLY A 373 -8.02 18.68 7.29
CA GLY A 373 -7.08 19.14 8.30
C GLY A 373 -5.82 18.28 8.39
N LEU A 374 -5.36 17.73 7.26
CA LEU A 374 -4.21 16.83 7.20
C LEU A 374 -2.85 17.54 7.28
N PHE A 375 -2.81 18.84 7.13
CA PHE A 375 -1.57 19.61 7.19
C PHE A 375 -1.31 20.14 8.61
N PRO A 376 -0.29 19.60 9.33
CA PRO A 376 0.08 20.09 10.67
C PRO A 376 0.54 21.55 10.65
N ASP A 377 1.13 21.98 9.53
CA ASP A 377 1.57 23.35 9.27
C ASP A 377 0.97 23.82 7.94
N ALA A 378 -0.11 24.59 8.03
CA ALA A 378 -0.83 25.10 6.87
C ALA A 378 0.00 26.10 6.06
N ASP A 379 0.86 26.89 6.71
CA ASP A 379 1.74 27.87 6.04
C ASP A 379 2.80 27.14 5.21
N LEU A 380 3.38 26.08 5.75
CA LEU A 380 4.31 25.20 5.02
C LEU A 380 3.63 24.55 3.81
N ALA A 381 2.43 24.01 3.99
CA ALA A 381 1.68 23.39 2.91
C ALA A 381 1.32 24.39 1.79
N GLU A 382 0.85 25.58 2.14
CA GLU A 382 0.59 26.66 1.17
C GLU A 382 1.88 27.08 0.45
N HIS A 383 2.97 27.29 1.17
CA HIS A 383 4.26 27.63 0.57
C HIS A 383 4.71 26.56 -0.44
N ARG A 384 4.64 25.28 -0.06
CA ARG A 384 5.03 24.15 -0.92
C ARG A 384 4.11 24.03 -2.15
N MET A 385 2.81 24.27 -1.99
CA MET A 385 1.88 24.33 -3.13
C MET A 385 2.21 25.48 -4.09
N ARG A 386 2.61 26.65 -3.59
CA ARG A 386 3.07 27.78 -4.44
C ARG A 386 4.31 27.40 -5.25
N LEU A 387 5.27 26.67 -4.67
CA LEU A 387 6.44 26.19 -5.41
C LEU A 387 6.06 25.27 -6.58
N VAL A 388 5.02 24.44 -6.43
CA VAL A 388 4.50 23.61 -7.53
C VAL A 388 3.94 24.50 -8.65
N LEU A 389 3.14 25.49 -8.31
CA LEU A 389 2.55 26.43 -9.27
C LEU A 389 3.64 27.22 -10.01
N GLU A 390 4.59 27.79 -9.28
CA GLU A 390 5.71 28.56 -9.86
C GLU A 390 6.55 27.70 -10.79
N THR A 391 6.86 26.46 -10.40
CA THR A 391 7.62 25.53 -11.24
C THR A 391 6.88 25.18 -12.53
N ALA A 392 5.55 25.15 -12.49
CA ALA A 392 4.69 24.94 -13.64
C ALA A 392 4.43 26.22 -14.46
N GLY A 393 4.96 27.40 -14.05
CA GLY A 393 4.73 28.68 -14.71
C GLY A 393 3.37 29.29 -14.46
N ILE A 394 2.65 28.84 -13.45
CA ILE A 394 1.35 29.36 -13.00
C ILE A 394 1.62 30.43 -11.94
N ARG A 395 1.09 31.64 -12.14
CA ARG A 395 1.33 32.80 -11.25
C ARG A 395 0.02 33.42 -10.82
#